data_3e71bd9c2838735924e0816eedbf35f9
#
_entry.id   3e71bd9c2838735924e0816eedbf35f9
#
_cell.length_a   1.000
_cell.length_b   1.000
_cell.length_c   1.000
_cell.angle_alpha   90.00
_cell.angle_beta   90.00
_cell.angle_gamma   90.00
#
_symmetry.space_group_name_H-M   'P 1'
#
loop_
_entity.id
_entity.type
_entity.pdbx_description
1 polymer ?
#
loop_
_entity_poly.entity_id
_entity_poly.type
_entity_poly.pdbx_seq_one_letter_code
_entity_poly.pdbx_strand_id
1 'polypeptide(L)'
;MILKKEIEKKALEHEVSRSTIDKDWALGHFVDAIFSIDSCREALIFKGGTCLRKCYIPDYRFSEDLDFTSINSDFQLDEDLLRQVMSIVQERTGMQLHLEKLTDLRHNDMPTGYAAVVKFWGADHSKDQIPPDPSRWTTSIKIEIILYEKMLFASTLKTVYHDYSDQLSSAVDEIACYDIREVLSEKLRALIQRSYTAPRDYYDIWYLSKYACDLDWAEIKHAFLEKMAFKGLEFTGIDQLLNAKSENTVKRAWKNSLGHQIATRKLPAFDEVKKDLELLFNTIFKRI
;
A
#
# COMPACT_ATOMS: atom_id res chain seq x y z
N MET A 1 8.67 -22.20 1.03
CA MET A 1 7.39 -21.93 0.31
C MET A 1 6.26 -22.68 0.99
N ILE A 2 5.18 -22.00 1.34
CA ILE A 2 3.95 -22.64 1.85
C ILE A 2 3.31 -23.54 0.77
N LEU A 3 2.30 -24.30 1.16
CA LEU A 3 1.62 -25.21 0.23
C LEU A 3 0.50 -24.47 -0.52
N LYS A 4 0.31 -24.80 -1.79
CA LYS A 4 -0.84 -24.32 -2.60
C LYS A 4 -2.19 -24.51 -1.89
N LYS A 5 -2.36 -25.64 -1.17
CA LYS A 5 -3.58 -25.92 -0.39
C LYS A 5 -3.86 -24.86 0.69
N GLU A 6 -2.81 -24.24 1.25
CA GLU A 6 -2.96 -23.15 2.22
C GLU A 6 -3.50 -21.88 1.52
N ILE A 7 -2.95 -21.55 0.34
CA ILE A 7 -3.46 -20.45 -0.49
C ILE A 7 -4.94 -20.67 -0.83
N GLU A 8 -5.31 -21.87 -1.25
CA GLU A 8 -6.70 -22.23 -1.58
C GLU A 8 -7.64 -22.09 -0.39
N LYS A 9 -7.19 -22.57 0.79
CA LYS A 9 -7.96 -22.46 2.04
C LYS A 9 -8.20 -20.99 2.42
N LYS A 10 -7.15 -20.19 2.46
CA LYS A 10 -7.25 -18.76 2.82
C LYS A 10 -8.06 -17.96 1.79
N ALA A 11 -7.97 -18.28 0.50
CA ALA A 11 -8.78 -17.66 -0.53
C ALA A 11 -10.28 -17.89 -0.30
N LEU A 12 -10.67 -19.10 0.13
CA LEU A 12 -12.05 -19.41 0.50
C LEU A 12 -12.47 -18.69 1.78
N GLU A 13 -11.63 -18.68 2.82
CA GLU A 13 -11.92 -18.02 4.11
C GLU A 13 -12.14 -16.51 3.94
N HIS A 14 -11.31 -15.86 3.12
CA HIS A 14 -11.39 -14.42 2.87
C HIS A 14 -12.31 -14.04 1.69
N GLU A 15 -12.84 -15.02 0.95
CA GLU A 15 -13.68 -14.81 -0.25
C GLU A 15 -13.00 -13.92 -1.30
N VAL A 16 -11.70 -14.14 -1.54
CA VAL A 16 -10.89 -13.45 -2.55
C VAL A 16 -10.21 -14.46 -3.47
N SER A 17 -9.56 -13.97 -4.53
CA SER A 17 -8.84 -14.84 -5.45
C SER A 17 -7.60 -15.46 -4.79
N ARG A 18 -7.20 -16.65 -5.27
CA ARG A 18 -5.93 -17.28 -4.83
C ARG A 18 -4.74 -16.39 -5.14
N SER A 19 -4.75 -15.69 -6.26
CA SER A 19 -3.68 -14.74 -6.62
C SER A 19 -3.58 -13.57 -5.65
N THR A 20 -4.70 -13.14 -5.04
CA THR A 20 -4.70 -12.10 -3.98
C THR A 20 -3.98 -12.61 -2.73
N ILE A 21 -4.25 -13.86 -2.31
CA ILE A 21 -3.61 -14.47 -1.14
C ILE A 21 -2.13 -14.75 -1.42
N ASP A 22 -1.79 -15.30 -2.59
CA ASP A 22 -0.40 -15.57 -2.98
C ASP A 22 0.43 -14.28 -3.00
N LYS A 23 -0.15 -13.19 -3.51
CA LYS A 23 0.47 -11.88 -3.48
C LYS A 23 0.62 -11.34 -2.05
N ASP A 24 -0.40 -11.45 -1.19
CA ASP A 24 -0.32 -11.02 0.21
C ASP A 24 0.77 -11.78 0.99
N TRP A 25 0.92 -13.09 0.74
CA TRP A 25 2.00 -13.89 1.29
C TRP A 25 3.37 -13.37 0.81
N ALA A 26 3.54 -13.21 -0.50
CA ALA A 26 4.79 -12.71 -1.07
C ALA A 26 5.16 -11.32 -0.56
N LEU A 27 4.18 -10.39 -0.46
CA LEU A 27 4.38 -9.04 0.07
C LEU A 27 4.98 -9.04 1.48
N GLY A 28 4.56 -9.95 2.37
CA GLY A 28 5.14 -10.09 3.69
C GLY A 28 6.64 -10.39 3.65
N HIS A 29 7.05 -11.34 2.80
CA HIS A 29 8.45 -11.70 2.63
C HIS A 29 9.29 -10.60 1.97
N PHE A 30 8.72 -9.84 1.03
CA PHE A 30 9.40 -8.69 0.45
C PHE A 30 9.63 -7.56 1.46
N VAL A 31 8.63 -7.24 2.28
CA VAL A 31 8.79 -6.24 3.35
C VAL A 31 9.90 -6.66 4.32
N ASP A 32 9.86 -7.92 4.78
CA ASP A 32 10.87 -8.47 5.68
C ASP A 32 12.28 -8.46 5.06
N ALA A 33 12.41 -8.82 3.77
CA ALA A 33 13.68 -8.80 3.06
C ALA A 33 14.23 -7.37 2.89
N ILE A 34 13.37 -6.41 2.52
CA ILE A 34 13.77 -5.01 2.35
C ILE A 34 14.30 -4.46 3.67
N PHE A 35 13.58 -4.62 4.77
CA PHE A 35 14.00 -4.09 6.07
C PHE A 35 15.13 -4.90 6.74
N SER A 36 15.46 -6.09 6.26
CA SER A 36 16.64 -6.82 6.71
C SER A 36 17.96 -6.24 6.17
N ILE A 37 17.89 -5.35 5.16
CA ILE A 37 19.05 -4.65 4.59
C ILE A 37 19.21 -3.31 5.34
N ASP A 38 20.40 -3.06 5.92
CA ASP A 38 20.66 -1.91 6.77
C ASP A 38 20.36 -0.57 6.06
N SER A 39 20.83 -0.39 4.82
CA SER A 39 20.59 0.83 4.06
C SER A 39 19.08 1.11 3.81
N CYS A 40 18.30 0.07 3.64
CA CYS A 40 16.84 0.20 3.51
C CYS A 40 16.18 0.50 4.86
N ARG A 41 16.59 -0.19 5.92
CA ARG A 41 16.03 -0.02 7.27
C ARG A 41 16.27 1.39 7.81
N GLU A 42 17.43 1.99 7.51
CA GLU A 42 17.80 3.33 7.94
C GLU A 42 17.14 4.44 7.12
N ALA A 43 16.81 4.17 5.85
CA ALA A 43 16.32 5.19 4.94
C ALA A 43 14.81 5.14 4.67
N LEU A 44 14.17 3.97 4.75
CA LEU A 44 12.80 3.78 4.27
C LEU A 44 11.77 3.77 5.39
N ILE A 45 10.63 4.38 5.11
CA ILE A 45 9.43 4.31 5.94
C ILE A 45 8.31 3.68 5.11
N PHE A 46 7.76 2.59 5.60
CA PHE A 46 6.71 1.84 4.95
C PHE A 46 5.37 2.55 5.03
N LYS A 47 4.63 2.60 3.92
CA LYS A 47 3.34 3.27 3.82
C LYS A 47 2.35 2.54 2.93
N GLY A 48 1.22 3.17 2.63
CA GLY A 48 0.24 2.65 1.69
C GLY A 48 -0.70 1.59 2.28
N GLY A 49 -1.51 0.98 1.41
CA GLY A 49 -2.51 0.00 1.81
C GLY A 49 -1.91 -1.28 2.38
N THR A 50 -0.74 -1.70 1.90
CA THR A 50 -0.04 -2.89 2.39
C THR A 50 0.51 -2.65 3.81
N CYS A 51 1.02 -1.45 4.10
CA CYS A 51 1.42 -1.07 5.45
C CYS A 51 0.23 -1.14 6.43
N LEU A 52 -0.92 -0.57 6.05
CA LEU A 52 -2.13 -0.63 6.87
C LEU A 52 -2.53 -2.08 7.20
N ARG A 53 -2.52 -2.97 6.20
CA ARG A 53 -2.87 -4.38 6.39
C ARG A 53 -1.82 -5.15 7.19
N LYS A 54 -0.55 -4.97 6.87
CA LYS A 54 0.54 -5.79 7.44
C LYS A 54 1.02 -5.28 8.81
N CYS A 55 0.79 -4.02 9.15
CA CYS A 55 1.39 -3.42 10.34
C CYS A 55 0.38 -2.80 11.32
N TYR A 56 -0.86 -2.54 10.87
CA TYR A 56 -1.86 -1.89 11.71
C TYR A 56 -3.12 -2.70 11.91
N ILE A 57 -3.71 -3.24 10.83
CA ILE A 57 -5.06 -3.82 10.85
C ILE A 57 -5.05 -5.14 10.08
N PRO A 58 -4.87 -6.29 10.74
CA PRO A 58 -4.77 -7.61 10.08
C PRO A 58 -5.94 -7.96 9.15
N ASP A 59 -7.16 -7.53 9.52
CA ASP A 59 -8.39 -7.77 8.73
C ASP A 59 -8.71 -6.65 7.75
N TYR A 60 -7.74 -5.76 7.47
CA TYR A 60 -7.89 -4.72 6.47
C TYR A 60 -8.04 -5.32 5.07
N ARG A 61 -8.51 -4.48 4.12
CA ARG A 61 -8.53 -4.90 2.72
C ARG A 61 -7.15 -5.36 2.24
N PHE A 62 -7.12 -6.33 1.35
CA PHE A 62 -5.88 -6.72 0.68
C PHE A 62 -5.29 -5.54 -0.12
N SER A 63 -3.99 -5.59 -0.33
CA SER A 63 -3.25 -4.60 -1.11
C SER A 63 -2.24 -5.32 -2.00
N GLU A 64 -1.69 -4.62 -2.98
CA GLU A 64 -0.95 -5.27 -4.07
C GLU A 64 0.44 -4.71 -4.29
N ASP A 65 0.72 -3.53 -3.73
CA ASP A 65 1.93 -2.75 -3.98
C ASP A 65 2.69 -2.53 -2.68
N LEU A 66 3.98 -2.27 -2.77
CA LEU A 66 4.84 -1.85 -1.67
C LEU A 66 5.22 -0.39 -1.87
N ASP A 67 4.75 0.46 -0.99
CA ASP A 67 4.97 1.89 -1.05
C ASP A 67 5.88 2.33 0.11
N PHE A 68 6.90 3.12 -0.20
CA PHE A 68 7.83 3.67 0.78
C PHE A 68 8.06 5.17 0.56
N THR A 69 8.41 5.86 1.63
CA THR A 69 9.05 7.18 1.56
C THR A 69 10.46 7.05 2.10
N SER A 70 11.45 7.58 1.38
CA SER A 70 12.80 7.69 1.90
C SER A 70 12.95 8.98 2.69
N ILE A 71 13.53 8.88 3.89
CA ILE A 71 13.96 10.04 4.70
C ILE A 71 15.38 10.49 4.33
N ASN A 72 16.06 9.73 3.48
CA ASN A 72 17.38 10.07 2.93
C ASN A 72 17.22 10.41 1.45
N SER A 73 17.47 11.67 1.07
CA SER A 73 17.41 12.13 -0.32
C SER A 73 18.43 11.47 -1.25
N ASP A 74 19.51 10.94 -0.68
CA ASP A 74 20.58 10.29 -1.44
C ASP A 74 20.39 8.78 -1.58
N PHE A 75 19.27 8.25 -1.05
CA PHE A 75 18.92 6.84 -1.21
C PHE A 75 18.75 6.49 -2.68
N GLN A 76 19.35 5.38 -3.08
CA GLN A 76 19.28 4.85 -4.45
C GLN A 76 18.71 3.43 -4.43
N LEU A 77 17.72 3.20 -5.29
CA LEU A 77 17.25 1.87 -5.62
C LEU A 77 17.83 1.49 -6.98
N ASP A 78 18.88 0.71 -6.98
CA ASP A 78 19.52 0.18 -8.19
C ASP A 78 19.18 -1.31 -8.39
N GLU A 79 19.67 -1.88 -9.50
CA GLU A 79 19.47 -3.30 -9.78
C GLU A 79 20.18 -4.20 -8.77
N ASP A 80 21.32 -3.81 -8.22
CA ASP A 80 22.08 -4.64 -7.28
C ASP A 80 21.34 -4.77 -5.95
N LEU A 81 20.78 -3.67 -5.43
CA LEU A 81 19.94 -3.68 -4.23
C LEU A 81 18.67 -4.53 -4.45
N LEU A 82 18.02 -4.39 -5.62
CA LEU A 82 16.85 -5.22 -5.94
C LEU A 82 17.21 -6.71 -6.07
N ARG A 83 18.34 -7.04 -6.66
CA ARG A 83 18.83 -8.42 -6.74
C ARG A 83 19.11 -8.98 -5.34
N GLN A 84 19.68 -8.18 -4.45
CA GLN A 84 19.89 -8.57 -3.04
C GLN A 84 18.55 -8.88 -2.35
N VAL A 85 17.55 -7.99 -2.45
CA VAL A 85 16.21 -8.22 -1.91
C VAL A 85 15.60 -9.51 -2.49
N MET A 86 15.68 -9.68 -3.81
CA MET A 86 15.13 -10.86 -4.49
C MET A 86 15.84 -12.14 -4.04
N SER A 87 17.18 -12.14 -3.89
CA SER A 87 17.95 -13.29 -3.39
C SER A 87 17.47 -13.72 -2.00
N ILE A 88 17.33 -12.75 -1.09
CA ILE A 88 16.84 -13.00 0.27
C ILE A 88 15.45 -13.65 0.24
N VAL A 89 14.53 -13.10 -0.56
CA VAL A 89 13.17 -13.65 -0.71
C VAL A 89 13.20 -15.06 -1.30
N GLN A 90 13.99 -15.29 -2.35
CA GLN A 90 14.13 -16.60 -2.99
C GLN A 90 14.69 -17.66 -2.04
N GLU A 91 15.75 -17.33 -1.30
CA GLU A 91 16.38 -18.23 -0.33
C GLU A 91 15.41 -18.65 0.78
N ARG A 92 14.60 -17.71 1.28
CA ARG A 92 13.64 -17.97 2.36
C ARG A 92 12.40 -18.73 1.93
N THR A 93 11.92 -18.44 0.74
CA THR A 93 10.59 -18.91 0.29
C THR A 93 10.65 -19.98 -0.78
N GLY A 94 11.71 -20.01 -1.58
CA GLY A 94 11.82 -20.84 -2.78
C GLY A 94 10.97 -20.35 -3.96
N MET A 95 10.32 -19.16 -3.87
CA MET A 95 9.61 -18.59 -5.02
C MET A 95 10.62 -18.17 -6.10
N GLN A 96 10.21 -18.24 -7.37
CA GLN A 96 11.01 -17.72 -8.47
C GLN A 96 10.66 -16.26 -8.71
N LEU A 97 11.68 -15.42 -8.90
CA LEU A 97 11.53 -13.97 -9.06
C LEU A 97 12.20 -13.50 -10.35
N HIS A 98 11.60 -12.49 -10.98
CA HIS A 98 12.15 -11.86 -12.19
C HIS A 98 11.94 -10.34 -12.11
N LEU A 99 13.03 -9.57 -12.18
CA LEU A 99 12.95 -8.13 -12.30
C LEU A 99 12.50 -7.77 -13.72
N GLU A 100 11.26 -7.30 -13.86
CA GLU A 100 10.70 -6.93 -15.16
C GLU A 100 11.06 -5.49 -15.53
N LYS A 101 11.08 -4.59 -14.55
CA LYS A 101 11.34 -3.17 -14.79
C LYS A 101 11.87 -2.47 -13.55
N LEU A 102 12.85 -1.58 -13.78
CA LEU A 102 13.26 -0.55 -12.82
C LEU A 102 13.18 0.81 -13.53
N THR A 103 12.65 1.82 -12.86
CA THR A 103 12.42 3.15 -13.44
C THR A 103 12.71 4.22 -12.41
N ASP A 104 13.51 5.21 -12.80
CA ASP A 104 13.65 6.44 -12.04
C ASP A 104 12.38 7.29 -12.24
N LEU A 105 11.81 7.75 -11.15
CA LEU A 105 10.72 8.73 -11.17
C LEU A 105 11.32 10.13 -11.17
N ARG A 106 10.89 10.97 -12.09
CA ARG A 106 11.42 12.34 -12.24
C ARG A 106 10.28 13.35 -12.40
N HIS A 107 10.50 14.55 -11.87
CA HIS A 107 9.67 15.70 -12.11
C HIS A 107 10.55 16.90 -12.43
N ASN A 108 10.39 17.50 -13.63
CA ASN A 108 11.25 18.58 -14.13
C ASN A 108 12.76 18.25 -14.00
N ASP A 109 13.16 17.05 -14.47
CA ASP A 109 14.51 16.48 -14.40
C ASP A 109 15.04 16.20 -12.97
N MET A 110 14.33 16.57 -11.94
CA MET A 110 14.68 16.23 -10.55
C MET A 110 14.26 14.80 -10.23
N PRO A 111 15.14 13.98 -9.62
CA PRO A 111 14.75 12.66 -9.15
C PRO A 111 13.72 12.79 -8.02
N THR A 112 12.60 12.11 -8.14
CA THR A 112 11.52 12.13 -7.15
C THR A 112 11.28 10.78 -6.51
N GLY A 113 11.91 9.73 -7.03
CA GLY A 113 11.77 8.38 -6.49
C GLY A 113 12.13 7.29 -7.49
N TYR A 114 11.71 6.09 -7.17
CA TYR A 114 11.95 4.88 -7.95
C TYR A 114 10.68 4.05 -8.03
N ALA A 115 10.50 3.33 -9.14
CA ALA A 115 9.48 2.30 -9.27
C ALA A 115 10.08 1.03 -9.87
N ALA A 116 9.89 -0.10 -9.22
CA ALA A 116 10.29 -1.40 -9.71
C ALA A 116 9.06 -2.33 -9.86
N VAL A 117 9.12 -3.22 -10.84
CA VAL A 117 8.14 -4.29 -11.03
C VAL A 117 8.89 -5.62 -10.98
N VAL A 118 8.55 -6.45 -10.00
CA VAL A 118 9.11 -7.79 -9.84
C VAL A 118 8.00 -8.81 -10.08
N LYS A 119 8.13 -9.61 -11.12
CA LYS A 119 7.27 -10.78 -11.35
C LYS A 119 7.68 -11.91 -10.42
N PHE A 120 6.70 -12.72 -10.04
CA PHE A 120 6.96 -13.88 -9.19
C PHE A 120 6.11 -15.10 -9.58
N TRP A 121 6.68 -16.27 -9.32
CA TRP A 121 6.02 -17.56 -9.40
C TRP A 121 5.92 -18.11 -7.97
N GLY A 122 4.75 -17.95 -7.37
CA GLY A 122 4.53 -18.13 -5.93
C GLY A 122 3.88 -19.45 -5.55
N ALA A 123 3.29 -19.48 -4.37
CA ALA A 123 2.73 -20.69 -3.76
C ALA A 123 1.36 -21.12 -4.34
N ASP A 124 0.72 -20.33 -5.19
CA ASP A 124 -0.49 -20.77 -5.94
C ASP A 124 -0.17 -21.80 -7.02
N HIS A 125 1.11 -22.18 -7.17
CA HIS A 125 1.58 -23.21 -8.08
C HIS A 125 2.04 -24.45 -7.31
N SER A 126 2.04 -25.63 -7.96
CA SER A 126 2.63 -26.84 -7.37
C SER A 126 4.15 -26.68 -7.27
N LYS A 127 4.75 -27.19 -6.17
CA LYS A 127 6.22 -27.17 -5.99
C LYS A 127 6.98 -27.91 -7.08
N ASP A 128 6.34 -28.93 -7.67
CA ASP A 128 6.93 -29.75 -8.73
C ASP A 128 6.71 -29.15 -10.13
N GLN A 129 5.96 -28.06 -10.22
CA GLN A 129 5.68 -27.41 -11.49
C GLN A 129 6.86 -26.52 -11.90
N ILE A 130 7.48 -26.85 -13.03
CA ILE A 130 8.53 -26.02 -13.62
C ILE A 130 7.89 -24.72 -14.14
N PRO A 131 8.35 -23.55 -13.65
CA PRO A 131 7.83 -22.27 -14.12
C PRO A 131 8.07 -22.10 -15.62
N PRO A 132 7.10 -21.55 -16.37
CA PRO A 132 7.34 -21.14 -17.75
C PRO A 132 8.29 -19.93 -17.78
N ASP A 133 8.62 -19.46 -18.98
CA ASP A 133 9.37 -18.21 -19.16
C ASP A 133 8.72 -17.05 -18.38
N PRO A 134 9.49 -16.20 -17.68
CA PRO A 134 8.97 -15.10 -16.86
C PRO A 134 8.06 -14.12 -17.60
N SER A 135 8.20 -13.97 -18.92
CA SER A 135 7.29 -13.15 -19.74
C SER A 135 5.83 -13.60 -19.65
N ARG A 136 5.60 -14.88 -19.33
CA ARG A 136 4.27 -15.50 -19.19
C ARG A 136 3.71 -15.46 -17.77
N TRP A 137 4.48 -14.98 -16.78
CA TRP A 137 3.98 -14.86 -15.42
C TRP A 137 3.03 -13.67 -15.33
N THR A 138 1.89 -13.87 -14.68
CA THR A 138 0.83 -12.87 -14.59
C THR A 138 0.83 -12.14 -13.25
N THR A 139 1.53 -12.67 -12.24
CA THR A 139 1.63 -12.08 -10.91
C THR A 139 2.88 -11.22 -10.79
N SER A 140 2.71 -10.02 -10.25
CA SER A 140 3.83 -9.11 -9.98
C SER A 140 3.59 -8.28 -8.72
N ILE A 141 4.67 -7.78 -8.14
CA ILE A 141 4.69 -6.80 -7.06
C ILE A 141 5.30 -5.53 -7.63
N LYS A 142 4.63 -4.41 -7.42
CA LYS A 142 5.20 -3.09 -7.65
C LYS A 142 5.82 -2.59 -6.35
N ILE A 143 7.04 -2.08 -6.42
CA ILE A 143 7.75 -1.40 -5.33
C ILE A 143 7.89 0.05 -5.75
N GLU A 144 7.42 0.99 -4.94
CA GLU A 144 7.54 2.42 -5.19
C GLU A 144 8.19 3.11 -4.00
N ILE A 145 9.26 3.86 -4.25
CA ILE A 145 9.98 4.63 -3.24
C ILE A 145 9.97 6.09 -3.64
N ILE A 146 9.39 6.93 -2.79
CA ILE A 146 9.31 8.37 -3.01
C ILE A 146 10.41 9.07 -2.21
N LEU A 147 11.23 9.88 -2.89
CA LEU A 147 12.30 10.69 -2.27
C LEU A 147 11.81 12.10 -1.90
N TYR A 148 10.78 12.61 -2.58
CA TYR A 148 10.28 13.97 -2.43
C TYR A 148 8.88 13.97 -1.80
N GLU A 149 8.85 13.81 -0.48
CA GLU A 149 7.62 13.91 0.33
C GLU A 149 7.89 14.63 1.65
N LYS A 150 6.95 15.47 2.10
CA LYS A 150 6.99 16.13 3.39
C LYS A 150 6.30 15.26 4.43
N MET A 151 7.05 14.72 5.37
CA MET A 151 6.51 14.03 6.54
C MET A 151 6.27 15.03 7.68
N LEU A 152 5.13 14.90 8.35
CA LEU A 152 4.70 15.82 9.42
C LEU A 152 4.60 15.09 10.76
N PHE A 153 4.51 13.78 10.75
CA PHE A 153 4.51 12.96 11.95
C PHE A 153 5.74 12.06 11.98
N ALA A 154 6.25 11.78 13.17
CA ALA A 154 7.29 10.78 13.36
C ALA A 154 6.79 9.39 12.89
N SER A 155 7.69 8.59 12.32
CA SER A 155 7.38 7.21 12.00
C SER A 155 7.08 6.40 13.27
N THR A 156 6.23 5.39 13.13
CA THR A 156 5.88 4.47 14.21
C THR A 156 6.53 3.12 13.91
N LEU A 157 7.18 2.53 14.91
CA LEU A 157 7.70 1.17 14.79
C LEU A 157 6.56 0.15 14.92
N LYS A 158 6.50 -0.83 14.03
CA LYS A 158 5.45 -1.84 13.95
C LYS A 158 6.02 -3.20 13.55
N THR A 159 5.50 -4.25 14.18
CA THR A 159 5.74 -5.63 13.76
C THR A 159 4.96 -5.93 12.47
N VAL A 160 5.55 -6.70 11.57
CA VAL A 160 4.89 -7.16 10.34
C VAL A 160 4.01 -8.37 10.64
N TYR A 161 2.71 -8.22 10.46
CA TYR A 161 1.75 -9.32 10.59
C TYR A 161 1.86 -10.29 9.40
N HIS A 162 2.04 -11.58 9.70
CA HIS A 162 2.20 -12.64 8.71
C HIS A 162 1.42 -13.88 9.16
N ASP A 163 0.21 -14.04 8.66
CA ASP A 163 -0.69 -15.14 9.01
C ASP A 163 -0.59 -16.28 7.99
N TYR A 164 0.58 -16.94 7.96
CA TYR A 164 0.86 -18.11 7.13
C TYR A 164 1.64 -19.14 7.92
N SER A 165 1.71 -20.39 7.41
CA SER A 165 2.37 -21.50 8.10
C SER A 165 3.90 -21.39 8.16
N ASP A 166 4.50 -20.55 7.30
CA ASP A 166 5.90 -20.17 7.41
C ASP A 166 6.05 -18.90 8.25
N GLN A 167 7.27 -18.53 8.56
CA GLN A 167 7.59 -17.37 9.37
C GLN A 167 8.44 -16.38 8.59
N LEU A 168 8.28 -15.09 8.92
CA LEU A 168 9.24 -14.07 8.52
C LEU A 168 10.56 -14.26 9.29
N SER A 169 11.61 -13.61 8.82
CA SER A 169 12.88 -13.64 9.53
C SER A 169 12.78 -12.99 10.91
N SER A 170 13.48 -13.51 11.88
CA SER A 170 13.66 -12.84 13.17
C SER A 170 14.73 -11.73 13.15
N ALA A 171 15.24 -11.36 11.98
CA ALA A 171 16.29 -10.35 11.85
C ALA A 171 15.80 -8.93 12.15
N VAL A 172 14.49 -8.68 11.99
CA VAL A 172 13.88 -7.37 12.24
C VAL A 172 12.56 -7.57 12.98
N ASP A 173 12.50 -7.15 14.23
CA ASP A 173 11.28 -7.27 15.05
C ASP A 173 10.25 -6.22 14.68
N GLU A 174 10.69 -4.99 14.41
CA GLU A 174 9.83 -3.86 14.09
C GLU A 174 10.42 -3.02 12.95
N ILE A 175 9.54 -2.50 12.11
CA ILE A 175 9.88 -1.65 10.96
C ILE A 175 9.25 -0.27 11.09
N ALA A 176 9.91 0.73 10.49
CA ALA A 176 9.39 2.09 10.46
C ALA A 176 8.20 2.19 9.50
N CYS A 177 7.05 2.61 10.02
CA CYS A 177 5.79 2.78 9.29
C CYS A 177 5.29 4.21 9.41
N TYR A 178 4.52 4.68 8.43
CA TYR A 178 3.78 5.92 8.55
C TYR A 178 2.82 5.88 9.74
N ASP A 179 2.78 6.96 10.53
CA ASP A 179 1.68 7.18 11.46
C ASP A 179 0.34 7.21 10.72
N ILE A 180 -0.74 6.76 11.33
CA ILE A 180 -2.07 6.74 10.69
C ILE A 180 -2.53 8.15 10.30
N ARG A 181 -2.16 9.19 11.07
CA ARG A 181 -2.43 10.60 10.75
C ARG A 181 -1.70 11.03 9.48
N GLU A 182 -0.46 10.55 9.28
CA GLU A 182 0.29 10.77 8.04
C GLU A 182 -0.41 10.11 6.85
N VAL A 183 -0.84 8.85 7.01
CA VAL A 183 -1.59 8.11 5.98
C VAL A 183 -2.88 8.86 5.60
N LEU A 184 -3.66 9.30 6.59
CA LEU A 184 -4.94 9.99 6.34
C LEU A 184 -4.74 11.34 5.64
N SER A 185 -3.75 12.13 6.07
CA SER A 185 -3.45 13.42 5.44
C SER A 185 -2.99 13.27 3.99
N GLU A 186 -2.19 12.22 3.69
CA GLU A 186 -1.77 11.91 2.33
C GLU A 186 -2.94 11.42 1.47
N LYS A 187 -3.84 10.60 2.00
CA LYS A 187 -5.03 10.13 1.29
C LYS A 187 -6.04 11.24 1.00
N LEU A 188 -6.25 12.17 1.93
CA LEU A 188 -7.05 13.37 1.68
C LEU A 188 -6.47 14.19 0.53
N ARG A 189 -5.15 14.43 0.51
CA ARG A 189 -4.48 15.10 -0.60
C ARG A 189 -4.65 14.31 -1.91
N ALA A 190 -4.53 12.99 -1.86
CA ALA A 190 -4.63 12.14 -3.04
C ALA A 190 -6.00 12.23 -3.72
N LEU A 191 -7.10 12.43 -2.98
CA LEU A 191 -8.43 12.66 -3.56
C LEU A 191 -8.49 13.90 -4.46
N ILE A 192 -7.65 14.90 -4.19
CA ILE A 192 -7.58 16.15 -4.96
C ILE A 192 -6.52 16.07 -6.05
N GLN A 193 -5.35 15.52 -5.74
CA GLN A 193 -4.19 15.53 -6.62
C GLN A 193 -4.30 14.55 -7.79
N ARG A 194 -4.97 13.40 -7.58
CA ARG A 194 -5.05 12.38 -8.63
C ARG A 194 -5.98 12.81 -9.77
N SER A 195 -5.50 12.65 -11.00
CA SER A 195 -6.28 12.89 -12.22
C SER A 195 -7.30 11.78 -12.52
N TYR A 196 -7.19 10.65 -11.82
CA TYR A 196 -8.08 9.49 -11.96
C TYR A 196 -8.82 9.21 -10.64
N THR A 197 -9.99 8.60 -10.76
CA THR A 197 -10.77 8.19 -9.59
C THR A 197 -10.11 7.04 -8.84
N ALA A 198 -9.96 7.20 -7.53
CA ALA A 198 -9.35 6.19 -6.67
C ALA A 198 -10.34 5.71 -5.59
N PRO A 199 -11.25 4.75 -5.90
CA PRO A 199 -12.21 4.23 -4.93
C PRO A 199 -11.57 3.75 -3.62
N ARG A 200 -10.33 3.21 -3.70
CA ARG A 200 -9.58 2.76 -2.53
C ARG A 200 -9.28 3.87 -1.54
N ASP A 201 -9.00 5.10 -1.99
CA ASP A 201 -8.71 6.20 -1.06
C ASP A 201 -9.95 6.64 -0.29
N TYR A 202 -11.14 6.66 -0.94
CA TYR A 202 -12.41 6.89 -0.25
C TYR A 202 -12.70 5.81 0.79
N TYR A 203 -12.53 4.55 0.41
CA TYR A 203 -12.70 3.43 1.33
C TYR A 203 -11.74 3.51 2.53
N ASP A 204 -10.47 3.80 2.27
CA ASP A 204 -9.43 3.86 3.31
C ASP A 204 -9.70 4.98 4.32
N ILE A 205 -10.06 6.18 3.85
CA ILE A 205 -10.42 7.30 4.74
C ILE A 205 -11.66 6.95 5.57
N TRP A 206 -12.70 6.40 4.93
CA TRP A 206 -13.92 5.97 5.60
C TRP A 206 -13.65 4.89 6.64
N TYR A 207 -12.89 3.86 6.27
CA TYR A 207 -12.57 2.76 7.18
C TYR A 207 -11.76 3.23 8.37
N LEU A 208 -10.68 3.97 8.15
CA LEU A 208 -9.83 4.48 9.22
C LEU A 208 -10.59 5.45 10.12
N SER A 209 -11.48 6.28 9.59
CA SER A 209 -12.30 7.20 10.40
C SER A 209 -13.24 6.48 11.37
N LYS A 210 -13.62 5.24 11.08
CA LYS A 210 -14.52 4.44 11.92
C LYS A 210 -13.79 3.48 12.87
N TYR A 211 -12.66 2.96 12.46
CA TYR A 211 -12.01 1.83 13.12
C TYR A 211 -10.65 2.15 13.72
N ALA A 212 -10.02 3.27 13.39
CA ALA A 212 -8.84 3.73 14.08
C ALA A 212 -9.22 4.54 15.32
N CYS A 213 -8.62 4.18 16.47
CA CYS A 213 -8.86 4.87 17.73
C CYS A 213 -8.05 6.18 17.79
N ASP A 214 -8.57 7.14 18.56
CA ASP A 214 -7.85 8.35 19.00
C ASP A 214 -7.28 9.23 17.88
N LEU A 215 -8.05 9.40 16.79
CA LEU A 215 -7.68 10.29 15.69
C LEU A 215 -7.91 11.76 16.06
N ASP A 216 -6.85 12.55 16.12
CA ASP A 216 -6.95 14.01 16.16
C ASP A 216 -7.13 14.58 14.74
N TRP A 217 -8.37 14.87 14.39
CA TRP A 217 -8.72 15.42 13.09
C TRP A 217 -8.24 16.87 12.89
N ALA A 218 -7.91 17.60 13.95
CA ALA A 218 -7.32 18.93 13.82
C ALA A 218 -5.86 18.82 13.34
N GLU A 219 -5.09 17.89 13.91
CA GLU A 219 -3.73 17.59 13.44
C GLU A 219 -3.73 17.04 12.01
N ILE A 220 -4.64 16.10 11.70
CA ILE A 220 -4.77 15.54 10.35
C ILE A 220 -5.11 16.60 9.31
N LYS A 221 -6.04 17.51 9.63
CA LYS A 221 -6.38 18.68 8.79
C LYS A 221 -5.17 19.57 8.55
N HIS A 222 -4.45 19.92 9.62
CA HIS A 222 -3.24 20.74 9.50
C HIS A 222 -2.22 20.07 8.59
N ALA A 223 -1.93 18.79 8.82
CA ALA A 223 -1.00 18.03 8.00
C ALA A 223 -1.45 17.91 6.52
N PHE A 224 -2.74 17.70 6.28
CA PHE A 224 -3.29 17.71 4.93
C PHE A 224 -3.04 19.05 4.22
N LEU A 225 -3.31 20.19 4.86
CA LEU A 225 -3.08 21.51 4.27
C LEU A 225 -1.60 21.78 3.99
N GLU A 226 -0.72 21.38 4.89
CA GLU A 226 0.73 21.46 4.71
C GLU A 226 1.22 20.60 3.53
N LYS A 227 0.67 19.39 3.37
CA LYS A 227 0.98 18.52 2.22
C LYS A 227 0.42 19.06 0.90
N MET A 228 -0.73 19.72 0.92
CA MET A 228 -1.28 20.42 -0.23
C MET A 228 -0.33 21.54 -0.68
N ALA A 229 0.06 22.42 0.25
CA ALA A 229 0.97 23.52 0.01
C ALA A 229 2.34 23.04 -0.50
N PHE A 230 2.88 21.97 0.08
CA PHE A 230 4.15 21.37 -0.34
C PHE A 230 4.14 20.90 -1.80
N LYS A 231 2.99 20.43 -2.30
CA LYS A 231 2.81 20.03 -3.71
C LYS A 231 2.31 21.18 -4.60
N GLY A 232 2.24 22.42 -4.10
CA GLY A 232 1.75 23.57 -4.85
C GLY A 232 0.25 23.49 -5.17
N LEU A 233 -0.52 22.77 -4.35
CA LEU A 233 -1.96 22.61 -4.48
C LEU A 233 -2.69 23.53 -3.47
N GLU A 234 -3.85 24.03 -3.86
CA GLU A 234 -4.72 24.83 -3.00
C GLU A 234 -5.99 24.05 -2.63
N PHE A 235 -6.35 24.08 -1.35
CA PHE A 235 -7.61 23.54 -0.89
C PHE A 235 -8.66 24.65 -0.79
N THR A 236 -9.68 24.58 -1.65
CA THR A 236 -10.73 25.61 -1.77
C THR A 236 -12.06 25.16 -1.13
N GLY A 237 -12.17 23.90 -0.71
CA GLY A 237 -13.36 23.43 -0.03
C GLY A 237 -13.67 21.95 -0.23
N ILE A 238 -14.71 21.49 0.46
CA ILE A 238 -15.12 20.08 0.53
C ILE A 238 -15.48 19.49 -0.86
N ASP A 239 -15.96 20.33 -1.78
CA ASP A 239 -16.31 19.91 -3.13
C ASP A 239 -15.12 19.35 -3.93
N GLN A 240 -13.88 19.65 -3.51
CA GLN A 240 -12.70 19.03 -4.09
C GLN A 240 -12.50 17.59 -3.59
N LEU A 241 -12.89 17.29 -2.35
CA LEU A 241 -12.79 15.95 -1.76
C LEU A 241 -13.93 15.04 -2.23
N LEU A 242 -15.12 15.59 -2.44
CA LEU A 242 -16.32 14.89 -2.88
C LEU A 242 -16.81 15.47 -4.21
N ASN A 243 -15.98 15.30 -5.24
CA ASN A 243 -16.26 15.90 -6.54
C ASN A 243 -17.47 15.22 -7.21
N ALA A 244 -18.58 15.96 -7.29
CA ALA A 244 -19.83 15.48 -7.93
C ALA A 244 -19.63 15.01 -9.38
N LYS A 245 -18.67 15.60 -10.13
CA LYS A 245 -18.38 15.18 -11.52
C LYS A 245 -17.75 13.79 -11.58
N SER A 246 -16.99 13.40 -10.58
CA SER A 246 -16.34 12.07 -10.53
C SER A 246 -17.18 11.02 -9.81
N GLU A 247 -18.23 11.40 -9.09
CA GLU A 247 -19.05 10.52 -8.26
C GLU A 247 -19.54 9.26 -9.00
N ASN A 248 -20.17 9.45 -10.15
CA ASN A 248 -20.66 8.33 -10.96
C ASN A 248 -19.52 7.42 -11.44
N THR A 249 -18.35 7.96 -11.68
CA THR A 249 -17.16 7.19 -12.09
C THR A 249 -16.62 6.38 -10.91
N VAL A 250 -16.52 6.97 -9.72
CA VAL A 250 -16.13 6.27 -8.49
C VAL A 250 -17.12 5.15 -8.19
N LYS A 251 -18.43 5.43 -8.24
CA LYS A 251 -19.49 4.45 -7.99
C LYS A 251 -19.43 3.26 -8.94
N ARG A 252 -19.22 3.51 -10.23
CA ARG A 252 -19.04 2.44 -11.24
C ARG A 252 -17.78 1.63 -11.00
N ALA A 253 -16.68 2.27 -10.61
CA ALA A 253 -15.40 1.62 -10.35
C ALA A 253 -15.35 0.91 -8.98
N TRP A 254 -16.30 1.17 -8.06
CA TRP A 254 -16.26 0.74 -6.66
C TRP A 254 -16.04 -0.76 -6.51
N LYS A 255 -16.93 -1.56 -7.09
CA LYS A 255 -16.86 -3.02 -7.02
C LYS A 255 -15.64 -3.58 -7.76
N ASN A 256 -15.30 -3.02 -8.92
CA ASN A 256 -14.17 -3.51 -9.71
C ASN A 256 -12.83 -3.20 -9.05
N SER A 257 -12.73 -2.05 -8.39
CA SER A 257 -11.49 -1.62 -7.71
C SER A 257 -11.28 -2.29 -6.35
N LEU A 258 -12.35 -2.65 -5.64
CA LEU A 258 -12.28 -3.18 -4.27
C LEU A 258 -12.68 -4.66 -4.16
N GLY A 259 -13.45 -5.19 -5.10
CA GLY A 259 -14.01 -6.54 -5.01
C GLY A 259 -12.99 -7.69 -5.06
N HIS A 260 -11.77 -7.44 -5.55
CA HIS A 260 -10.67 -8.41 -5.48
C HIS A 260 -9.83 -8.28 -4.19
N GLN A 261 -10.09 -7.24 -3.39
CA GLN A 261 -9.37 -6.94 -2.15
C GLN A 261 -10.22 -7.13 -0.89
N ILE A 262 -11.56 -7.18 -1.05
CA ILE A 262 -12.51 -7.29 0.06
C ILE A 262 -13.58 -8.30 -0.34
N ALA A 263 -13.94 -9.21 0.56
CA ALA A 263 -15.10 -10.08 0.37
C ALA A 263 -16.33 -9.25 0.02
N THR A 264 -17.05 -9.65 -1.03
CA THR A 264 -18.19 -8.87 -1.55
C THR A 264 -19.23 -8.54 -0.47
N ARG A 265 -19.46 -9.46 0.48
CA ARG A 265 -20.40 -9.25 1.61
C ARG A 265 -19.92 -8.23 2.64
N LYS A 266 -18.61 -7.95 2.71
CA LYS A 266 -17.99 -6.98 3.63
C LYS A 266 -17.81 -5.61 2.99
N LEU A 267 -17.94 -5.50 1.67
CA LEU A 267 -17.77 -4.24 0.94
C LEU A 267 -19.04 -3.38 1.11
N PRO A 268 -18.96 -2.22 1.78
CA PRO A 268 -20.09 -1.32 1.92
C PRO A 268 -20.53 -0.75 0.57
N ALA A 269 -21.78 -0.34 0.46
CA ALA A 269 -22.23 0.39 -0.72
C ALA A 269 -21.54 1.77 -0.79
N PHE A 270 -21.17 2.22 -1.99
CA PHE A 270 -20.51 3.52 -2.16
C PHE A 270 -21.36 4.68 -1.58
N ASP A 271 -22.68 4.62 -1.75
CA ASP A 271 -23.58 5.68 -1.27
C ASP A 271 -23.57 5.81 0.27
N GLU A 272 -23.38 4.70 1.00
CA GLU A 272 -23.22 4.72 2.46
C GLU A 272 -21.88 5.36 2.85
N VAL A 273 -20.79 4.92 2.20
CA VAL A 273 -19.44 5.47 2.40
C VAL A 273 -19.41 6.96 2.12
N LYS A 274 -20.03 7.38 1.00
CA LYS A 274 -20.12 8.79 0.63
C LYS A 274 -20.83 9.62 1.69
N LYS A 275 -22.00 9.16 2.17
CA LYS A 275 -22.78 9.85 3.20
C LYS A 275 -21.97 10.05 4.49
N ASP A 276 -21.26 9.03 4.92
CA ASP A 276 -20.41 9.09 6.11
C ASP A 276 -19.24 10.07 5.90
N LEU A 277 -18.61 10.06 4.73
CA LEU A 277 -17.53 10.97 4.39
C LEU A 277 -18.02 12.42 4.26
N GLU A 278 -19.21 12.66 3.72
CA GLU A 278 -19.83 13.99 3.69
C GLU A 278 -19.99 14.56 5.10
N LEU A 279 -20.48 13.74 6.04
CA LEU A 279 -20.62 14.14 7.43
C LEU A 279 -19.25 14.42 8.08
N LEU A 280 -18.28 13.55 7.87
CA LEU A 280 -16.92 13.66 8.36
C LEU A 280 -16.24 14.95 7.86
N PHE A 281 -16.23 15.18 6.55
CA PHE A 281 -15.59 16.34 5.95
C PHE A 281 -16.26 17.64 6.34
N ASN A 282 -17.59 17.65 6.44
CA ASN A 282 -18.33 18.79 6.99
C ASN A 282 -17.92 19.09 8.44
N THR A 283 -17.64 18.09 9.25
CA THR A 283 -17.20 18.28 10.64
C THR A 283 -15.78 18.85 10.69
N ILE A 284 -14.86 18.32 9.85
CA ILE A 284 -13.44 18.71 9.85
C ILE A 284 -13.23 20.07 9.21
N PHE A 285 -13.92 20.40 8.11
CA PHE A 285 -13.61 21.55 7.26
C PHE A 285 -14.64 22.70 7.32
N LYS A 286 -15.78 22.56 8.01
CA LYS A 286 -16.81 23.59 8.10
C LYS A 286 -16.39 24.89 8.83
N ARG A 287 -15.14 25.00 9.30
CA ARG A 287 -14.59 26.20 9.95
C ARG A 287 -13.41 26.76 9.17
N ILE A 288 -13.59 26.99 7.89
CA ILE A 288 -12.74 27.88 7.11
C ILE A 288 -13.55 29.10 6.71
#